data_26f8255b5f66a65e6bd0b50367651d32
#
_entry.id   26f8255b5f66a65e6bd0b50367651d32
#
_cell.length_a   1.000
_cell.length_b   1.000
_cell.length_c   1.000
_cell.angle_alpha   90.00
_cell.angle_beta   90.00
_cell.angle_gamma   90.00
#
_symmetry.space_group_name_H-M   'P 1'
#
loop_
_entity.id
_entity.type
_entity.pdbx_description
1 polymer ?
#
loop_
_entity_poly.entity_id
_entity_poly.type
_entity_poly.pdbx_seq_one_letter_code
_entity_poly.pdbx_strand_id
1 'polypeptide(L)'
;MGSEGWSRRRFVGALTGAGAAAVLPACNDAPPPTDPTAAEAGTSTPEASTSAPARSRAPSGPRPLYVGTYTSVEGGGTGIGLATYDATSGRITKTGTLTGVGDPSYLAVHPNGRTLYAVNEREAGAVTAVRLSDRKVLGSRSTGGGGPCHLSVHPGGRWLLSANYTSGSVAVHPIDASGALGERADLVTHSSPAPGPGQEGPHAHQFVTSPDGGHVLAVDLGTDTVYTYRLDERTGRLGEVAQAHTRPGAGPRHLTFHPGGRYAYLANEVDNTVAVCAYDPDGGRLTVGDAQSTGTGSGTNYPAQILVTSNGAYAYLANRGHNSLTRYAVEADGARLRLLDTVPVSGDFPRQIAFSPDGTLLFAANQKSGTVSVFHVDEDSGELRLAGEPFASPVAVCALPL
;
A
#
# COMPACT_ATOMS: atom_id res chain seq x y z
N MET A 1 15.38 -24.61 27.14
CA MET A 1 14.00 -24.29 26.74
C MET A 1 14.14 -23.26 25.62
N GLY A 2 14.05 -23.73 24.38
CA GLY A 2 14.37 -22.93 23.20
C GLY A 2 13.17 -22.09 22.77
N SER A 3 13.40 -20.80 22.59
CA SER A 3 12.47 -19.89 21.91
C SER A 3 12.56 -20.15 20.41
N GLU A 4 11.57 -20.84 19.85
CA GLU A 4 11.46 -20.98 18.40
C GLU A 4 11.04 -19.62 17.81
N GLY A 5 11.97 -19.00 17.10
CA GLY A 5 11.72 -17.79 16.32
C GLY A 5 10.69 -18.07 15.22
N TRP A 6 9.69 -17.22 15.15
CA TRP A 6 8.62 -17.26 14.17
C TRP A 6 9.18 -17.04 12.75
N SER A 7 9.45 -18.15 12.06
CA SER A 7 9.88 -18.16 10.67
C SER A 7 8.64 -18.31 9.77
N ARG A 8 8.34 -17.30 8.96
CA ARG A 8 7.36 -17.36 7.85
C ARG A 8 7.76 -18.39 6.75
N ARG A 9 8.55 -19.41 7.07
CA ARG A 9 9.13 -20.38 6.13
C ARG A 9 8.26 -21.60 5.83
N ARG A 10 7.01 -21.68 6.28
CA ARG A 10 6.17 -22.88 6.06
C ARG A 10 5.10 -22.74 4.98
N PHE A 11 5.19 -21.75 4.09
CA PHE A 11 4.27 -21.62 2.96
C PHE A 11 4.95 -21.92 1.62
N VAL A 12 5.51 -23.09 1.46
CA VAL A 12 5.80 -23.65 0.13
C VAL A 12 5.75 -25.18 0.22
N GLY A 13 4.58 -25.74 0.05
CA GLY A 13 4.37 -27.15 -0.25
C GLY A 13 4.26 -27.32 -1.76
N ALA A 14 5.09 -28.21 -2.32
CA ALA A 14 5.28 -28.47 -3.73
C ALA A 14 4.00 -28.89 -4.47
N LEU A 15 3.80 -28.34 -5.68
CA LEU A 15 2.96 -28.92 -6.71
C LEU A 15 3.82 -29.16 -7.95
N THR A 16 4.21 -30.43 -8.17
CA THR A 16 4.68 -30.95 -9.43
C THR A 16 3.48 -31.55 -10.18
N GLY A 17 3.29 -31.20 -11.45
CA GLY A 17 2.23 -31.76 -12.28
C GLY A 17 2.26 -31.28 -13.72
N ALA A 18 2.95 -32.05 -14.53
CA ALA A 18 2.90 -32.40 -15.97
C ALA A 18 2.12 -31.50 -16.95
N GLY A 19 2.81 -31.21 -18.06
CA GLY A 19 2.34 -30.50 -19.23
C GLY A 19 1.47 -31.31 -20.19
N ALA A 20 0.79 -30.58 -21.06
CA ALA A 20 0.39 -31.08 -22.39
C ALA A 20 0.35 -29.89 -23.35
N ALA A 21 1.10 -30.03 -24.45
CA ALA A 21 1.13 -29.11 -25.57
C ALA A 21 -0.06 -29.37 -26.50
N ALA A 22 -0.63 -28.35 -27.07
CA ALA A 22 -1.47 -28.49 -28.27
C ALA A 22 -1.25 -27.32 -29.23
N VAL A 23 -1.15 -27.64 -30.46
CA VAL A 23 -0.65 -26.99 -31.65
C VAL A 23 -1.71 -26.09 -32.28
N LEU A 24 -1.26 -24.98 -32.88
CA LEU A 24 -1.99 -24.03 -33.74
C LEU A 24 -2.47 -24.65 -35.05
N PRO A 25 -3.40 -23.99 -35.77
CA PRO A 25 -3.01 -23.51 -37.09
C PRO A 25 -3.38 -22.04 -37.38
N ALA A 26 -2.60 -21.52 -38.34
CA ALA A 26 -2.62 -20.18 -38.88
C ALA A 26 -3.52 -20.04 -40.13
N CYS A 27 -3.60 -18.80 -40.62
CA CYS A 27 -4.06 -18.24 -41.89
C CYS A 27 -5.47 -17.63 -41.86
N ASN A 28 -5.75 -16.42 -42.40
CA ASN A 28 -5.34 -15.82 -43.69
C ASN A 28 -5.66 -14.32 -43.76
N ASP A 29 -4.90 -13.67 -44.58
CA ASP A 29 -4.96 -12.27 -45.02
C ASP A 29 -6.23 -11.87 -45.80
N ALA A 30 -6.59 -10.55 -45.70
CA ALA A 30 -7.18 -9.78 -46.81
C ALA A 30 -7.01 -8.26 -46.57
N PRO A 31 -6.80 -7.46 -47.64
CA PRO A 31 -6.28 -6.08 -47.59
C PRO A 31 -7.37 -4.98 -47.53
N PRO A 32 -6.97 -3.69 -47.29
CA PRO A 32 -7.90 -2.58 -47.05
C PRO A 32 -8.40 -1.92 -48.34
N PRO A 33 -9.52 -1.22 -48.31
CA PRO A 33 -9.89 -0.31 -49.37
C PRO A 33 -9.51 1.13 -49.09
N THR A 34 -9.19 1.79 -50.20
CA THR A 34 -8.68 3.14 -50.42
C THR A 34 -9.73 4.26 -50.24
N ASP A 35 -9.18 5.43 -49.87
CA ASP A 35 -9.77 6.79 -49.88
C ASP A 35 -10.55 7.20 -51.12
N PRO A 36 -11.43 8.23 -51.01
CA PRO A 36 -11.06 9.50 -51.63
C PRO A 36 -11.41 10.82 -50.91
N THR A 37 -10.40 11.68 -50.90
CA THR A 37 -10.32 13.13 -51.10
C THR A 37 -11.52 14.09 -50.95
N ALA A 38 -11.17 15.18 -50.20
CA ALA A 38 -11.32 16.60 -50.46
C ALA A 38 -12.57 17.35 -49.95
N ALA A 39 -12.43 18.35 -49.08
CA ALA A 39 -12.24 19.74 -49.46
C ALA A 39 -12.21 20.66 -48.23
N GLU A 40 -11.38 21.69 -48.32
CA GLU A 40 -11.10 22.74 -47.33
C GLU A 40 -12.32 23.66 -47.08
N ALA A 41 -12.47 24.12 -45.83
CA ALA A 41 -12.95 25.46 -45.52
C ALA A 41 -12.40 25.90 -44.15
N GLY A 42 -11.48 26.86 -44.18
CA GLY A 42 -10.89 27.47 -43.00
C GLY A 42 -11.87 28.40 -42.28
N THR A 43 -11.87 28.32 -40.95
CA THR A 43 -12.26 29.40 -40.06
C THR A 43 -11.35 29.39 -38.85
N SER A 44 -10.49 30.38 -38.80
CA SER A 44 -9.62 30.70 -37.65
C SER A 44 -10.45 31.22 -36.49
N THR A 45 -10.44 30.50 -35.35
CA THR A 45 -10.86 31.01 -34.05
C THR A 45 -9.63 31.12 -33.15
N PRO A 46 -9.48 32.18 -32.36
CA PRO A 46 -8.26 32.39 -31.58
C PRO A 46 -8.16 31.39 -30.43
N GLU A 47 -7.02 30.71 -30.34
CA GLU A 47 -6.62 29.88 -29.19
C GLU A 47 -6.59 30.76 -27.93
N ALA A 48 -7.51 30.48 -27.00
CA ALA A 48 -7.39 30.91 -25.64
C ALA A 48 -6.33 30.02 -24.97
N SER A 49 -5.12 30.54 -24.84
CA SER A 49 -4.05 29.97 -24.04
C SER A 49 -4.49 29.94 -22.57
N THR A 50 -5.08 28.83 -22.12
CA THR A 50 -5.24 28.54 -20.71
C THR A 50 -3.92 28.00 -20.19
N SER A 51 -3.08 28.90 -19.69
CA SER A 51 -1.91 28.54 -18.91
C SER A 51 -2.41 27.79 -17.65
N ALA A 52 -2.03 26.52 -17.55
CA ALA A 52 -2.21 25.75 -16.32
C ALA A 52 -1.58 26.52 -15.13
N PRO A 53 -2.21 26.53 -13.94
CA PRO A 53 -1.66 27.22 -12.80
C PRO A 53 -0.29 26.63 -12.48
N ALA A 54 0.74 27.49 -12.46
CA ALA A 54 2.09 27.10 -12.06
C ALA A 54 2.02 26.49 -10.65
N ARG A 55 2.39 25.21 -10.53
CA ARG A 55 2.53 24.55 -9.23
C ARG A 55 3.48 25.38 -8.38
N SER A 56 3.07 25.76 -7.18
CA SER A 56 3.93 26.43 -6.23
C SER A 56 5.15 25.54 -6.00
N ARG A 57 6.33 26.04 -6.31
CA ARG A 57 7.60 25.34 -6.10
C ARG A 57 7.66 24.93 -4.64
N ALA A 58 7.66 23.64 -4.37
CA ALA A 58 7.77 23.10 -3.02
C ALA A 58 9.01 23.72 -2.32
N PRO A 59 8.95 23.96 -1.01
CA PRO A 59 10.07 24.57 -0.27
C PRO A 59 11.34 23.75 -0.50
N SER A 60 12.41 24.42 -0.91
CA SER A 60 13.72 23.83 -1.09
C SER A 60 14.34 23.56 0.28
N GLY A 61 14.66 22.32 0.60
CA GLY A 61 15.34 21.92 1.82
C GLY A 61 15.08 20.48 2.21
N PRO A 62 15.83 19.94 3.18
CA PRO A 62 15.64 18.58 3.66
C PRO A 62 14.26 18.42 4.29
N ARG A 63 13.53 17.37 3.85
CA ARG A 63 12.21 16.99 4.36
C ARG A 63 12.31 15.80 5.32
N PRO A 64 11.43 15.69 6.31
CA PRO A 64 11.44 14.56 7.24
C PRO A 64 11.14 13.23 6.52
N LEU A 65 11.85 12.18 6.95
CA LEU A 65 11.59 10.79 6.61
C LEU A 65 11.61 9.94 7.89
N TYR A 66 10.56 9.19 8.12
CA TYR A 66 10.48 8.22 9.20
C TYR A 66 10.56 6.81 8.64
N VAL A 67 11.38 5.94 9.27
CA VAL A 67 11.55 4.56 8.81
C VAL A 67 11.09 3.60 9.91
N GLY A 68 10.03 2.85 9.61
CA GLY A 68 9.56 1.76 10.47
C GLY A 68 10.47 0.53 10.32
N THR A 69 10.74 -0.15 11.43
CA THR A 69 11.66 -1.28 11.48
C THR A 69 11.08 -2.41 12.35
N TYR A 70 11.58 -3.65 12.18
CA TYR A 70 11.44 -4.65 13.23
C TYR A 70 12.59 -4.51 14.23
N THR A 71 12.25 -4.52 15.53
CA THR A 71 13.21 -4.37 16.63
C THR A 71 13.46 -5.66 17.39
N SER A 72 12.57 -6.66 17.24
CA SER A 72 12.62 -7.95 17.95
C SER A 72 13.33 -9.05 17.17
N VAL A 73 13.82 -8.76 15.95
CA VAL A 73 14.54 -9.73 15.12
C VAL A 73 16.05 -9.49 15.16
N GLU A 74 16.84 -10.52 14.88
CA GLU A 74 18.29 -10.38 14.76
C GLU A 74 18.66 -9.35 13.68
N GLY A 75 19.59 -8.45 13.97
CA GLY A 75 19.96 -7.35 13.10
C GLY A 75 18.89 -6.27 12.96
N GLY A 76 17.85 -6.31 13.80
CA GLY A 76 16.73 -5.37 13.80
C GLY A 76 17.12 -3.94 14.18
N GLY A 77 16.20 -3.02 13.94
CA GLY A 77 16.32 -1.62 14.40
C GLY A 77 16.13 -1.49 15.90
N THR A 78 16.27 -0.26 16.41
CA THR A 78 16.06 0.06 17.84
C THR A 78 14.81 0.92 18.08
N GLY A 79 13.98 1.08 17.06
CA GLY A 79 12.78 1.91 17.08
C GLY A 79 12.49 2.50 15.69
N ILE A 80 11.90 3.70 15.66
CA ILE A 80 11.62 4.42 14.42
C ILE A 80 12.87 5.16 13.96
N GLY A 81 13.36 4.85 12.76
CA GLY A 81 14.47 5.59 12.14
C GLY A 81 14.06 7.03 11.83
N LEU A 82 14.92 7.97 12.19
CA LEU A 82 14.75 9.39 11.89
C LEU A 82 15.76 9.78 10.82
N ALA A 83 15.27 10.36 9.73
CA ALA A 83 16.09 10.83 8.62
C ALA A 83 15.47 12.09 8.00
N THR A 84 16.21 12.69 7.12
CA THR A 84 15.71 13.68 6.15
C THR A 84 16.04 13.21 4.75
N TYR A 85 15.26 13.66 3.77
CA TYR A 85 15.57 13.46 2.35
C TYR A 85 15.58 14.80 1.62
N ASP A 86 16.41 14.88 0.62
CA ASP A 86 16.43 16.01 -0.31
C ASP A 86 15.40 15.76 -1.43
N ALA A 87 14.44 16.64 -1.60
CA ALA A 87 13.33 16.46 -2.54
C ALA A 87 13.76 16.45 -4.02
N THR A 88 14.93 17.01 -4.33
CA THR A 88 15.45 17.06 -5.71
C THR A 88 16.28 15.83 -6.06
N SER A 89 17.18 15.41 -5.17
CA SER A 89 18.12 14.32 -5.44
C SER A 89 17.68 12.98 -4.87
N GLY A 90 16.64 12.95 -4.02
CA GLY A 90 16.24 11.73 -3.30
C GLY A 90 17.20 11.27 -2.20
N ARG A 91 18.33 11.96 -2.00
CA ARG A 91 19.35 11.56 -1.03
C ARG A 91 18.83 11.60 0.39
N ILE A 92 18.95 10.46 1.10
CA ILE A 92 18.55 10.34 2.50
C ILE A 92 19.77 10.58 3.42
N THR A 93 19.53 11.31 4.52
CA THR A 93 20.51 11.54 5.58
C THR A 93 19.92 11.15 6.92
N LYS A 94 20.55 10.20 7.63
CA LYS A 94 20.14 9.79 8.97
C LYS A 94 20.30 10.94 9.96
N THR A 95 19.29 11.16 10.82
CA THR A 95 19.32 12.18 11.87
C THR A 95 19.21 11.60 13.27
N GLY A 96 18.80 10.32 13.41
CA GLY A 96 18.71 9.66 14.71
C GLY A 96 17.80 8.45 14.70
N THR A 97 17.34 8.07 15.88
CA THR A 97 16.35 7.01 16.09
C THR A 97 15.46 7.40 17.26
N LEU A 98 14.16 7.23 17.13
CA LEU A 98 13.22 7.31 18.23
C LEU A 98 13.06 5.93 18.83
N THR A 99 13.63 5.75 20.02
CA THR A 99 13.61 4.48 20.76
C THR A 99 12.35 4.35 21.61
N GLY A 100 12.11 3.15 22.17
CA GLY A 100 10.97 2.89 23.05
C GLY A 100 9.66 2.52 22.31
N VAL A 101 9.68 2.45 20.98
CA VAL A 101 8.58 1.92 20.16
C VAL A 101 9.03 0.57 19.59
N GLY A 102 8.41 -0.50 20.06
CA GLY A 102 8.77 -1.86 19.63
C GLY A 102 8.08 -2.26 18.35
N ASP A 103 8.83 -2.85 17.43
CA ASP A 103 8.37 -3.34 16.13
C ASP A 103 7.44 -2.36 15.40
N PRO A 104 7.87 -1.08 15.19
CA PRO A 104 7.07 -0.08 14.50
C PRO A 104 7.04 -0.37 12.99
N SER A 105 6.36 -1.43 12.58
CA SER A 105 6.43 -1.94 11.21
C SER A 105 5.58 -1.16 10.21
N TYR A 106 4.60 -0.38 10.68
CA TYR A 106 3.82 0.52 9.84
C TYR A 106 3.59 1.87 10.53
N LEU A 107 3.66 2.94 9.76
CA LEU A 107 3.60 4.31 10.25
C LEU A 107 2.55 5.10 9.48
N ALA A 108 1.85 6.00 10.18
CA ALA A 108 1.01 7.03 9.57
C ALA A 108 1.10 8.34 10.37
N VAL A 109 0.89 9.44 9.68
CA VAL A 109 0.85 10.77 10.29
C VAL A 109 -0.60 11.25 10.39
N HIS A 110 -0.91 11.96 11.48
CA HIS A 110 -2.18 12.65 11.63
C HIS A 110 -2.37 13.70 10.52
N PRO A 111 -3.58 13.92 9.97
CA PRO A 111 -3.82 14.93 8.92
C PRO A 111 -3.33 16.35 9.26
N ASN A 112 -3.25 16.71 10.55
CA ASN A 112 -2.69 18.02 10.97
C ASN A 112 -1.14 18.07 10.99
N GLY A 113 -0.45 16.96 10.64
CA GLY A 113 1.01 16.89 10.57
C GLY A 113 1.75 16.91 11.93
N ARG A 114 1.06 16.77 13.07
CA ARG A 114 1.68 16.97 14.40
C ARG A 114 1.99 15.69 15.17
N THR A 115 1.32 14.59 14.81
CA THR A 115 1.45 13.31 15.52
C THR A 115 1.71 12.19 14.53
N LEU A 116 2.70 11.35 14.84
CA LEU A 116 3.00 10.10 14.16
C LEU A 116 2.41 8.95 14.95
N TYR A 117 1.80 8.01 14.27
CA TYR A 117 1.31 6.76 14.84
C TYR A 117 2.10 5.59 14.27
N ALA A 118 2.37 4.61 15.12
CA ALA A 118 3.05 3.36 14.75
C ALA A 118 2.26 2.17 15.28
N VAL A 119 2.17 1.09 14.50
CA VAL A 119 1.81 -0.21 15.05
C VAL A 119 2.98 -0.76 15.88
N ASN A 120 2.66 -1.61 16.84
CA ASN A 120 3.64 -2.48 17.52
C ASN A 120 3.30 -3.91 17.10
N GLU A 121 3.93 -4.40 16.02
CA GLU A 121 3.62 -5.71 15.40
C GLU A 121 4.15 -6.85 16.26
N ARG A 122 3.45 -7.11 17.36
CA ARG A 122 3.77 -8.15 18.37
C ARG A 122 2.54 -8.99 18.65
N GLU A 123 2.73 -10.13 19.33
CA GLU A 123 1.64 -10.99 19.79
C GLU A 123 0.64 -10.19 20.65
N ALA A 124 1.11 -9.44 21.63
CA ALA A 124 0.33 -8.44 22.33
C ALA A 124 0.33 -7.12 21.52
N GLY A 125 -0.54 -7.05 20.51
CA GLY A 125 -0.61 -5.95 19.57
C GLY A 125 -0.96 -4.61 20.21
N ALA A 126 -0.28 -3.55 19.78
CA ALA A 126 -0.55 -2.19 20.23
C ALA A 126 -0.38 -1.17 19.11
N VAL A 127 -0.86 0.03 19.35
CA VAL A 127 -0.60 1.24 18.56
C VAL A 127 -0.02 2.32 19.46
N THR A 128 1.01 3.02 18.98
CA THR A 128 1.75 4.04 19.74
C THR A 128 1.62 5.39 19.05
N ALA A 129 1.35 6.45 19.83
CA ALA A 129 1.32 7.83 19.37
C ALA A 129 2.59 8.57 19.77
N VAL A 130 3.15 9.36 18.84
CA VAL A 130 4.37 10.14 19.03
C VAL A 130 4.14 11.57 18.55
N ARG A 131 4.36 12.55 19.42
CA ARG A 131 4.32 13.97 19.05
C ARG A 131 5.59 14.34 18.27
N LEU A 132 5.43 14.92 17.08
CA LEU A 132 6.56 15.15 16.17
C LEU A 132 7.47 16.32 16.61
N SER A 133 6.91 17.35 17.26
CA SER A 133 7.66 18.58 17.61
C SER A 133 8.81 18.33 18.59
N ASP A 134 8.64 17.41 19.53
CA ASP A 134 9.63 17.07 20.57
C ASP A 134 9.96 15.56 20.59
N ARG A 135 9.40 14.80 19.65
CA ARG A 135 9.60 13.34 19.53
C ARG A 135 9.17 12.55 20.76
N LYS A 136 8.20 13.08 21.50
CA LYS A 136 7.70 12.49 22.74
C LYS A 136 6.66 11.40 22.44
N VAL A 137 6.88 10.20 22.98
CA VAL A 137 5.84 9.17 23.03
C VAL A 137 4.70 9.64 23.94
N LEU A 138 3.49 9.77 23.37
CA LEU A 138 2.29 10.21 24.10
C LEU A 138 1.61 9.05 24.82
N GLY A 139 1.91 7.83 24.42
CA GLY A 139 1.39 6.59 24.99
C GLY A 139 1.12 5.53 23.94
N SER A 140 0.81 4.32 24.42
CA SER A 140 0.43 3.19 23.60
C SER A 140 -0.91 2.64 24.07
N ARG A 141 -1.69 2.04 23.15
CA ARG A 141 -2.96 1.38 23.43
C ARG A 141 -2.99 0.01 22.79
N SER A 142 -3.52 -0.97 23.52
CA SER A 142 -3.72 -2.32 22.97
C SER A 142 -4.73 -2.30 21.84
N THR A 143 -4.39 -2.95 20.71
CA THR A 143 -5.34 -3.18 19.62
C THR A 143 -6.37 -4.26 19.97
N GLY A 144 -6.11 -5.06 21.01
CA GLY A 144 -6.94 -6.20 21.40
C GLY A 144 -6.78 -7.42 20.51
N GLY A 145 -5.86 -7.37 19.55
CA GLY A 145 -5.49 -8.46 18.67
C GLY A 145 -3.97 -8.61 18.59
N GLY A 146 -3.52 -9.65 17.89
CA GLY A 146 -2.10 -9.95 17.69
C GLY A 146 -1.60 -9.52 16.31
N GLY A 147 -0.33 -9.09 16.26
CA GLY A 147 0.37 -8.76 15.03
C GLY A 147 -0.24 -7.62 14.22
N PRO A 148 -0.49 -6.43 14.78
CA PRO A 148 -0.97 -5.30 14.00
C PRO A 148 0.09 -4.91 12.96
N CYS A 149 -0.25 -5.01 11.67
CA CYS A 149 0.68 -4.80 10.56
C CYS A 149 0.35 -3.59 9.69
N HIS A 150 -0.79 -2.95 9.94
CA HIS A 150 -1.22 -1.74 9.23
C HIS A 150 -2.02 -0.83 10.15
N LEU A 151 -1.88 0.48 9.94
CA LEU A 151 -2.76 1.49 10.52
C LEU A 151 -2.99 2.63 9.53
N SER A 152 -4.12 3.34 9.71
CA SER A 152 -4.41 4.58 9.03
C SER A 152 -5.15 5.55 9.96
N VAL A 153 -5.07 6.84 9.69
CA VAL A 153 -5.87 7.84 10.38
C VAL A 153 -7.06 8.20 9.50
N HIS A 154 -8.26 8.12 10.05
CA HIS A 154 -9.46 8.58 9.35
C HIS A 154 -9.30 10.07 8.97
N PRO A 155 -9.72 10.51 7.77
CA PRO A 155 -9.51 11.88 7.29
C PRO A 155 -10.02 12.97 8.25
N GLY A 156 -11.08 12.69 9.03
CA GLY A 156 -11.57 13.57 10.09
C GLY A 156 -10.62 13.76 11.27
N GLY A 157 -9.50 13.03 11.34
CA GLY A 157 -8.46 13.15 12.37
C GLY A 157 -8.86 12.63 13.77
N ARG A 158 -10.05 12.10 13.94
CA ARG A 158 -10.58 11.68 15.27
C ARG A 158 -10.42 10.19 15.57
N TRP A 159 -10.07 9.39 14.56
CA TRP A 159 -10.05 7.95 14.67
C TRP A 159 -8.79 7.36 14.03
N LEU A 160 -8.16 6.44 14.75
CA LEU A 160 -7.11 5.56 14.25
C LEU A 160 -7.72 4.19 13.96
N LEU A 161 -7.44 3.68 12.78
CA LEU A 161 -7.86 2.37 12.28
C LEU A 161 -6.63 1.46 12.23
N SER A 162 -6.72 0.23 12.75
CA SER A 162 -5.60 -0.73 12.70
C SER A 162 -6.07 -2.13 12.32
N ALA A 163 -5.24 -2.85 11.57
CA ALA A 163 -5.47 -4.23 11.15
C ALA A 163 -4.48 -5.16 11.87
N ASN A 164 -5.01 -6.16 12.56
CA ASN A 164 -4.28 -7.17 13.34
C ASN A 164 -4.17 -8.46 12.51
N TYR A 165 -3.02 -8.73 11.95
CA TYR A 165 -2.78 -9.87 11.05
C TYR A 165 -2.96 -11.21 11.75
N THR A 166 -2.30 -11.39 12.90
CA THR A 166 -2.25 -12.69 13.57
C THR A 166 -3.61 -13.11 14.12
N SER A 167 -4.42 -12.18 14.58
CA SER A 167 -5.77 -12.45 15.13
C SER A 167 -6.89 -12.25 14.13
N GLY A 168 -6.62 -11.81 12.88
CA GLY A 168 -7.65 -11.58 11.87
C GLY A 168 -8.72 -10.59 12.32
N SER A 169 -8.31 -9.45 12.88
CA SER A 169 -9.26 -8.47 13.43
C SER A 169 -8.88 -7.04 13.06
N VAL A 170 -9.85 -6.13 13.14
CA VAL A 170 -9.63 -4.69 12.95
C VAL A 170 -10.08 -3.93 14.18
N ALA A 171 -9.34 -2.87 14.55
CA ALA A 171 -9.61 -2.09 15.74
C ALA A 171 -9.68 -0.59 15.44
N VAL A 172 -10.48 0.12 16.25
CA VAL A 172 -10.70 1.57 16.16
C VAL A 172 -10.34 2.21 17.50
N HIS A 173 -9.49 3.27 17.44
CA HIS A 173 -9.11 4.05 18.63
C HIS A 173 -9.44 5.52 18.42
N PRO A 174 -10.02 6.21 19.42
CA PRO A 174 -10.19 7.65 19.35
C PRO A 174 -8.84 8.37 19.49
N ILE A 175 -8.73 9.48 18.77
CA ILE A 175 -7.60 10.42 18.85
C ILE A 175 -8.12 11.68 19.52
N ASP A 176 -7.48 12.13 20.61
CA ASP A 176 -7.82 13.36 21.28
C ASP A 176 -7.17 14.60 20.64
N ALA A 177 -7.50 15.79 21.13
CA ALA A 177 -6.97 17.04 20.61
C ALA A 177 -5.44 17.21 20.74
N SER A 178 -4.81 16.44 21.64
CA SER A 178 -3.34 16.42 21.81
C SER A 178 -2.66 15.45 20.84
N GLY A 179 -3.42 14.63 20.13
CA GLY A 179 -2.96 13.52 19.29
C GLY A 179 -2.73 12.21 20.05
N ALA A 180 -3.04 12.16 21.34
CA ALA A 180 -2.94 10.91 22.11
C ALA A 180 -4.12 9.97 21.80
N LEU A 181 -3.85 8.66 21.94
CA LEU A 181 -4.84 7.62 21.70
C LEU A 181 -5.64 7.33 22.96
N GLY A 182 -6.95 7.28 22.84
CA GLY A 182 -7.85 6.77 23.90
C GLY A 182 -7.96 5.26 23.89
N GLU A 183 -8.76 4.72 24.81
CA GLU A 183 -9.09 3.30 24.83
C GLU A 183 -9.82 2.88 23.56
N ARG A 184 -9.62 1.62 23.16
CA ARG A 184 -10.22 1.06 21.94
C ARG A 184 -11.75 1.19 21.98
N ALA A 185 -12.30 1.86 20.95
CA ALA A 185 -13.74 2.04 20.78
C ALA A 185 -14.42 0.80 20.22
N ASP A 186 -13.73 0.09 19.29
CA ASP A 186 -14.27 -1.12 18.68
C ASP A 186 -13.16 -2.13 18.31
N LEU A 187 -13.58 -3.41 18.25
CA LEU A 187 -12.79 -4.53 17.75
C LEU A 187 -13.73 -5.47 17.01
N VAL A 188 -13.50 -5.66 15.73
CA VAL A 188 -14.23 -6.64 14.91
C VAL A 188 -13.27 -7.75 14.50
N THR A 189 -13.58 -8.98 14.89
CA THR A 189 -12.84 -10.18 14.45
C THR A 189 -13.53 -10.74 13.23
N HIS A 190 -12.79 -10.91 12.15
CA HIS A 190 -13.29 -11.53 10.94
C HIS A 190 -13.49 -13.04 11.17
N SER A 191 -14.50 -13.59 10.53
CA SER A 191 -14.78 -15.02 10.55
C SER A 191 -15.24 -15.46 9.17
N SER A 192 -14.51 -16.37 8.57
CA SER A 192 -14.86 -17.02 7.33
C SER A 192 -14.15 -18.36 7.28
N PRO A 193 -14.70 -19.40 6.65
CA PRO A 193 -13.94 -20.59 6.32
C PRO A 193 -12.69 -20.17 5.55
N ALA A 194 -11.55 -20.77 5.85
CA ALA A 194 -10.33 -20.56 5.10
C ALA A 194 -10.54 -20.99 3.64
N PRO A 195 -10.39 -20.07 2.67
CA PRO A 195 -10.85 -20.32 1.31
C PRO A 195 -9.88 -21.15 0.47
N GLY A 196 -8.62 -21.25 0.87
CA GLY A 196 -7.60 -21.96 0.09
C GLY A 196 -6.46 -22.56 0.92
N PRO A 197 -5.59 -23.35 0.30
CA PRO A 197 -4.40 -23.87 0.95
C PRO A 197 -3.52 -22.75 1.47
N GLY A 198 -3.10 -22.85 2.73
CA GLY A 198 -2.20 -21.88 3.33
C GLY A 198 -2.88 -20.66 3.94
N GLN A 199 -4.19 -20.61 3.95
CA GLN A 199 -5.00 -19.61 4.63
C GLN A 199 -5.70 -20.27 5.81
N GLU A 200 -4.99 -20.41 6.94
CA GLU A 200 -5.44 -21.19 8.11
C GLU A 200 -6.51 -20.46 8.94
N GLY A 201 -6.78 -19.20 8.62
CA GLY A 201 -7.76 -18.36 9.32
C GLY A 201 -7.73 -16.91 8.82
N PRO A 202 -8.50 -16.02 9.43
CA PRO A 202 -8.49 -14.61 9.08
C PRO A 202 -7.13 -13.95 9.35
N HIS A 203 -6.71 -13.09 8.43
CA HIS A 203 -5.47 -12.32 8.48
C HIS A 203 -5.70 -10.91 7.95
N ALA A 204 -6.35 -10.04 8.76
CA ALA A 204 -6.57 -8.64 8.39
C ALA A 204 -5.24 -7.94 8.16
N HIS A 205 -5.01 -7.46 6.93
CA HIS A 205 -3.70 -6.91 6.53
C HIS A 205 -3.72 -5.41 6.26
N GLN A 206 -4.86 -4.83 5.90
CA GLN A 206 -4.99 -3.38 5.70
C GLN A 206 -6.35 -2.90 6.22
N PHE A 207 -6.40 -1.67 6.77
CA PHE A 207 -7.63 -1.01 7.16
C PHE A 207 -7.55 0.47 6.80
N VAL A 208 -8.35 0.91 5.83
CA VAL A 208 -8.28 2.25 5.21
C VAL A 208 -9.65 2.86 5.02
N THR A 209 -9.69 4.19 4.89
CA THR A 209 -10.91 4.94 4.59
C THR A 209 -11.06 5.10 3.07
N SER A 210 -12.29 5.03 2.56
CA SER A 210 -12.63 5.36 1.17
C SER A 210 -12.37 6.84 0.87
N PRO A 211 -12.15 7.23 -0.41
CA PRO A 211 -11.80 8.60 -0.77
C PRO A 211 -12.81 9.65 -0.35
N ASP A 212 -14.10 9.31 -0.33
CA ASP A 212 -15.21 10.16 0.10
C ASP A 212 -15.37 10.23 1.63
N GLY A 213 -14.62 9.40 2.39
CA GLY A 213 -14.71 9.31 3.84
C GLY A 213 -15.94 8.55 4.36
N GLY A 214 -16.80 8.06 3.48
CA GLY A 214 -18.10 7.45 3.87
C GLY A 214 -17.97 6.04 4.46
N HIS A 215 -16.91 5.33 4.09
CA HIS A 215 -16.70 3.94 4.48
C HIS A 215 -15.25 3.66 4.87
N VAL A 216 -15.05 2.59 5.62
CA VAL A 216 -13.71 2.05 5.93
C VAL A 216 -13.64 0.60 5.46
N LEU A 217 -12.56 0.25 4.79
CA LEU A 217 -12.38 -1.05 4.15
C LEU A 217 -11.25 -1.82 4.82
N ALA A 218 -11.53 -3.06 5.21
CA ALA A 218 -10.55 -3.98 5.77
C ALA A 218 -10.25 -5.09 4.75
N VAL A 219 -8.98 -5.20 4.34
CA VAL A 219 -8.52 -6.25 3.44
C VAL A 219 -8.02 -7.40 4.28
N ASP A 220 -8.60 -8.58 4.11
CA ASP A 220 -8.23 -9.79 4.87
C ASP A 220 -7.68 -10.87 3.93
N LEU A 221 -6.39 -11.13 4.09
CA LEU A 221 -5.65 -12.10 3.28
C LEU A 221 -6.12 -13.52 3.53
N GLY A 222 -6.45 -13.85 4.77
CA GLY A 222 -6.79 -15.23 5.16
C GLY A 222 -8.20 -15.63 4.80
N THR A 223 -9.10 -14.67 4.56
CA THR A 223 -10.51 -14.93 4.20
C THR A 223 -10.83 -14.64 2.73
N ASP A 224 -9.84 -14.25 1.92
CA ASP A 224 -10.02 -13.79 0.53
C ASP A 224 -11.11 -12.71 0.41
N THR A 225 -11.18 -11.80 1.37
CA THR A 225 -12.31 -10.86 1.50
C THR A 225 -11.84 -9.44 1.75
N VAL A 226 -12.51 -8.49 1.14
CA VAL A 226 -12.49 -7.08 1.54
C VAL A 226 -13.81 -6.79 2.24
N TYR A 227 -13.76 -6.50 3.53
CA TYR A 227 -14.91 -6.10 4.35
C TYR A 227 -15.08 -4.59 4.27
N THR A 228 -16.29 -4.12 4.06
CA THR A 228 -16.63 -2.70 4.10
C THR A 228 -17.49 -2.40 5.33
N TYR A 229 -17.10 -1.38 6.07
CA TYR A 229 -17.82 -0.91 7.24
C TYR A 229 -18.20 0.56 7.11
N ARG A 230 -19.26 0.94 7.78
CA ARG A 230 -19.55 2.34 8.14
C ARG A 230 -19.02 2.60 9.55
N LEU A 231 -18.20 3.65 9.69
CA LEU A 231 -17.73 4.12 10.98
C LEU A 231 -18.73 5.12 11.56
N ASP A 232 -19.32 4.83 12.73
CA ASP A 232 -20.03 5.84 13.51
C ASP A 232 -19.00 6.79 14.13
N GLU A 233 -18.79 7.94 13.53
CA GLU A 233 -17.81 8.92 13.98
C GLU A 233 -18.10 9.51 15.38
N ARG A 234 -19.27 9.32 15.92
CA ARG A 234 -19.63 9.74 17.28
C ARG A 234 -19.15 8.74 18.33
N THR A 235 -19.17 7.45 18.02
CA THR A 235 -18.89 6.36 18.98
C THR A 235 -17.66 5.54 18.65
N GLY A 236 -17.17 5.59 17.40
CA GLY A 236 -16.07 4.76 16.87
C GLY A 236 -16.50 3.33 16.57
N ARG A 237 -17.81 3.01 16.56
CA ARG A 237 -18.31 1.68 16.25
C ARG A 237 -18.38 1.43 14.75
N LEU A 238 -18.09 0.19 14.38
CA LEU A 238 -18.13 -0.31 13.00
C LEU A 238 -19.43 -1.06 12.76
N GLY A 239 -20.16 -0.67 11.72
CA GLY A 239 -21.28 -1.44 11.19
C GLY A 239 -20.91 -2.03 9.84
N GLU A 240 -20.90 -3.36 9.71
CA GLU A 240 -20.61 -4.01 8.43
C GLU A 240 -21.69 -3.65 7.39
N VAL A 241 -21.23 -3.29 6.19
CA VAL A 241 -22.09 -2.85 5.08
C VAL A 241 -22.08 -3.87 3.95
N ALA A 242 -20.88 -4.36 3.60
CA ALA A 242 -20.69 -5.25 2.47
C ALA A 242 -19.42 -6.10 2.64
N GLN A 243 -19.39 -7.21 1.91
CA GLN A 243 -18.21 -8.04 1.70
C GLN A 243 -17.97 -8.20 0.20
N ALA A 244 -16.71 -8.14 -0.22
CA ALA A 244 -16.29 -8.42 -1.57
C ALA A 244 -15.26 -9.55 -1.55
N HIS A 245 -15.56 -10.64 -2.25
CA HIS A 245 -14.71 -11.83 -2.27
C HIS A 245 -13.82 -11.82 -3.51
N THR A 246 -12.55 -12.15 -3.31
CA THR A 246 -11.65 -12.54 -4.39
C THR A 246 -11.86 -14.02 -4.75
N ARG A 247 -11.15 -14.52 -5.76
CA ARG A 247 -11.13 -15.95 -6.00
C ARG A 247 -10.46 -16.69 -4.83
N PRO A 248 -10.88 -17.92 -4.52
CA PRO A 248 -10.27 -18.73 -3.46
C PRO A 248 -8.77 -18.89 -3.64
N GLY A 249 -7.99 -18.58 -2.59
CA GLY A 249 -6.53 -18.67 -2.61
C GLY A 249 -5.82 -17.43 -3.17
N ALA A 250 -6.52 -16.33 -3.43
CA ALA A 250 -5.90 -15.11 -3.92
C ALA A 250 -5.07 -14.40 -2.85
N GLY A 251 -5.54 -14.36 -1.62
CA GLY A 251 -4.88 -13.70 -0.51
C GLY A 251 -4.73 -12.20 -0.70
N PRO A 252 -5.83 -11.43 -0.74
CA PRO A 252 -5.78 -9.97 -0.89
C PRO A 252 -5.03 -9.35 0.28
N ARG A 253 -4.15 -8.40 -0.04
CA ARG A 253 -3.24 -7.83 0.96
C ARG A 253 -3.42 -6.32 1.16
N HIS A 254 -3.29 -5.57 0.09
CA HIS A 254 -3.41 -4.11 0.08
C HIS A 254 -4.24 -3.65 -1.11
N LEU A 255 -5.09 -2.67 -0.89
CA LEU A 255 -5.76 -1.92 -1.94
C LEU A 255 -5.33 -0.45 -1.93
N THR A 256 -5.45 0.19 -3.08
CA THR A 256 -5.36 1.64 -3.23
C THR A 256 -6.50 2.12 -4.12
N PHE A 257 -7.13 3.24 -3.74
CA PHE A 257 -8.17 3.84 -4.57
C PHE A 257 -7.56 4.70 -5.68
N HIS A 258 -8.16 4.61 -6.86
CA HIS A 258 -7.95 5.60 -7.90
C HIS A 258 -8.47 6.97 -7.44
N PRO A 259 -7.79 8.10 -7.75
CA PRO A 259 -8.22 9.44 -7.32
C PRO A 259 -9.66 9.80 -7.72
N GLY A 260 -10.16 9.23 -8.81
CA GLY A 260 -11.56 9.38 -9.24
C GLY A 260 -12.60 8.72 -8.33
N GLY A 261 -12.17 7.96 -7.32
CA GLY A 261 -13.03 7.40 -6.26
C GLY A 261 -13.93 6.23 -6.67
N ARG A 262 -13.99 5.86 -7.96
CA ARG A 262 -14.87 4.78 -8.48
C ARG A 262 -14.17 3.44 -8.69
N TYR A 263 -12.87 3.40 -8.59
CA TYR A 263 -12.05 2.20 -8.76
C TYR A 263 -11.01 2.07 -7.66
N ALA A 264 -10.64 0.85 -7.36
CA ALA A 264 -9.53 0.50 -6.49
C ALA A 264 -8.72 -0.64 -7.11
N TYR A 265 -7.43 -0.70 -6.78
CA TYR A 265 -6.51 -1.73 -7.23
C TYR A 265 -6.11 -2.59 -6.04
N LEU A 266 -6.39 -3.88 -6.12
CA LEU A 266 -6.22 -4.85 -5.04
C LEU A 266 -5.05 -5.79 -5.36
N ALA A 267 -3.98 -5.72 -4.58
CA ALA A 267 -2.85 -6.61 -4.67
C ALA A 267 -3.13 -7.90 -3.89
N ASN A 268 -3.00 -9.04 -4.56
CA ASN A 268 -3.21 -10.37 -4.01
C ASN A 268 -1.85 -11.03 -3.76
N GLU A 269 -1.52 -11.28 -2.50
CA GLU A 269 -0.19 -11.79 -2.09
C GLU A 269 0.03 -13.25 -2.46
N VAL A 270 -1.00 -14.10 -2.30
CA VAL A 270 -0.83 -15.55 -2.36
C VAL A 270 -0.79 -16.06 -3.81
N ASP A 271 -1.67 -15.54 -4.65
CA ASP A 271 -1.76 -15.97 -6.05
C ASP A 271 -0.97 -15.09 -7.04
N ASN A 272 -0.22 -14.10 -6.53
CA ASN A 272 0.66 -13.24 -7.31
C ASN A 272 -0.08 -12.45 -8.40
N THR A 273 -1.21 -11.81 -8.06
CA THR A 273 -2.03 -11.05 -9.00
C THR A 273 -2.42 -9.67 -8.49
N VAL A 274 -2.99 -8.87 -9.38
CA VAL A 274 -3.66 -7.60 -9.07
C VAL A 274 -5.04 -7.62 -9.71
N ALA A 275 -6.07 -7.20 -8.97
CA ALA A 275 -7.42 -7.02 -9.48
C ALA A 275 -7.80 -5.54 -9.54
N VAL A 276 -8.53 -5.14 -10.59
CA VAL A 276 -9.22 -3.86 -10.65
C VAL A 276 -10.61 -4.06 -10.04
N CYS A 277 -10.94 -3.26 -9.05
CA CYS A 277 -12.22 -3.34 -8.34
C CYS A 277 -13.05 -2.08 -8.65
N ALA A 278 -14.30 -2.24 -9.04
CA ALA A 278 -15.24 -1.13 -9.09
C ALA A 278 -15.76 -0.82 -7.66
N TYR A 279 -15.87 0.45 -7.32
CA TYR A 279 -16.35 0.90 -6.02
C TYR A 279 -17.58 1.80 -6.18
N ASP A 280 -18.64 1.46 -5.45
CA ASP A 280 -19.87 2.24 -5.30
C ASP A 280 -19.77 3.04 -3.99
N PRO A 281 -19.53 4.37 -4.05
CA PRO A 281 -19.39 5.18 -2.84
C PRO A 281 -20.70 5.32 -2.03
N ASP A 282 -21.86 5.26 -2.68
CA ASP A 282 -23.15 5.40 -1.98
C ASP A 282 -23.48 4.18 -1.12
N GLY A 283 -23.22 2.99 -1.68
CA GLY A 283 -23.50 1.71 -1.01
C GLY A 283 -22.30 1.10 -0.28
N GLY A 284 -21.09 1.68 -0.42
CA GLY A 284 -19.85 1.09 0.13
C GLY A 284 -19.46 -0.24 -0.50
N ARG A 285 -20.01 -0.58 -1.67
CA ARG A 285 -19.82 -1.88 -2.29
C ARG A 285 -18.59 -1.88 -3.18
N LEU A 286 -17.68 -2.81 -2.91
CA LEU A 286 -16.58 -3.14 -3.80
C LEU A 286 -16.95 -4.35 -4.65
N THR A 287 -16.74 -4.26 -5.97
CA THR A 287 -16.91 -5.39 -6.90
C THR A 287 -15.55 -5.75 -7.47
N VAL A 288 -15.06 -6.93 -7.12
CA VAL A 288 -13.75 -7.42 -7.59
C VAL A 288 -13.88 -7.88 -9.04
N GLY A 289 -13.06 -7.30 -9.92
CA GLY A 289 -12.95 -7.70 -11.32
C GLY A 289 -11.92 -8.82 -11.52
N ASP A 290 -11.64 -9.11 -12.79
CA ASP A 290 -10.66 -10.14 -13.15
C ASP A 290 -9.26 -9.76 -12.68
N ALA A 291 -8.57 -10.75 -12.11
CA ALA A 291 -7.20 -10.61 -11.66
C ALA A 291 -6.23 -10.79 -12.84
N GLN A 292 -5.18 -9.94 -12.86
CA GLN A 292 -4.12 -10.02 -13.86
C GLN A 292 -2.75 -10.26 -13.22
N SER A 293 -1.79 -10.69 -14.04
CA SER A 293 -0.42 -10.94 -13.61
C SER A 293 0.27 -9.68 -13.10
N THR A 294 1.15 -9.85 -12.11
CA THR A 294 2.08 -8.82 -11.64
C THR A 294 3.27 -8.58 -12.59
N GLY A 295 3.42 -9.35 -13.65
CA GLY A 295 4.53 -9.25 -14.60
C GLY A 295 5.84 -9.89 -14.13
N THR A 296 5.85 -10.60 -13.01
CA THR A 296 7.08 -11.16 -12.39
C THR A 296 7.43 -12.57 -12.88
N GLY A 297 6.67 -13.10 -13.84
CA GLY A 297 6.91 -14.46 -14.37
C GLY A 297 6.58 -15.57 -13.36
N SER A 298 7.23 -16.74 -13.53
CA SER A 298 6.94 -17.97 -12.77
C SER A 298 7.76 -18.14 -11.48
N GLY A 299 8.58 -17.17 -11.10
CA GLY A 299 9.38 -17.22 -9.87
C GLY A 299 8.57 -16.97 -8.60
N THR A 300 9.18 -17.21 -7.45
CA THR A 300 8.58 -16.87 -6.16
C THR A 300 8.38 -15.36 -6.05
N ASN A 301 7.14 -14.93 -5.89
CA ASN A 301 6.79 -13.52 -5.69
C ASN A 301 5.61 -13.39 -4.72
N TYR A 302 5.67 -12.36 -3.90
CA TYR A 302 4.62 -12.00 -2.94
C TYR A 302 4.30 -10.51 -3.09
N PRO A 303 3.31 -10.12 -3.91
CA PRO A 303 2.85 -8.74 -4.01
C PRO A 303 2.64 -8.11 -2.63
N ALA A 304 3.12 -6.89 -2.45
CA ALA A 304 3.07 -6.23 -1.15
C ALA A 304 2.11 -5.04 -1.17
N GLN A 305 2.61 -3.84 -1.39
CA GLN A 305 1.78 -2.64 -1.46
C GLN A 305 1.65 -2.15 -2.90
N ILE A 306 0.44 -1.72 -3.25
CA ILE A 306 0.15 -1.03 -4.50
C ILE A 306 -0.21 0.42 -4.20
N LEU A 307 0.30 1.36 -5.01
CA LEU A 307 -0.01 2.78 -4.96
C LEU A 307 -0.37 3.28 -6.35
N VAL A 308 -1.12 4.38 -6.40
CA VAL A 308 -1.47 5.10 -7.63
C VAL A 308 -0.98 6.55 -7.52
N THR A 309 -0.54 7.13 -8.63
CA THR A 309 -0.15 8.54 -8.70
C THR A 309 -1.33 9.47 -8.42
N SER A 310 -1.07 10.67 -7.93
CA SER A 310 -2.11 11.66 -7.59
C SER A 310 -2.97 12.11 -8.78
N ASN A 311 -2.41 12.05 -10.00
CA ASN A 311 -3.13 12.30 -11.25
C ASN A 311 -3.89 11.07 -11.78
N GLY A 312 -3.75 9.91 -11.12
CA GLY A 312 -4.41 8.66 -11.51
C GLY A 312 -3.81 7.96 -12.73
N ALA A 313 -2.71 8.45 -13.31
CA ALA A 313 -2.20 7.94 -14.58
C ALA A 313 -1.41 6.64 -14.48
N TYR A 314 -0.74 6.40 -13.34
CA TYR A 314 0.14 5.25 -13.14
C TYR A 314 -0.07 4.60 -11.78
N ALA A 315 0.11 3.27 -11.73
CA ALA A 315 0.14 2.50 -10.48
C ALA A 315 1.44 1.71 -10.37
N TYR A 316 1.91 1.54 -9.12
CA TYR A 316 3.15 0.83 -8.79
C TYR A 316 2.88 -0.23 -7.73
N LEU A 317 3.41 -1.43 -7.95
CA LEU A 317 3.27 -2.57 -7.07
C LEU A 317 4.63 -3.08 -6.62
N ALA A 318 4.85 -3.20 -5.32
CA ALA A 318 6.05 -3.81 -4.75
C ALA A 318 5.96 -5.34 -4.78
N ASN A 319 7.02 -6.00 -5.25
CA ASN A 319 7.13 -7.45 -5.42
C ASN A 319 8.24 -8.02 -4.54
N ARG A 320 7.86 -8.71 -3.47
CA ARG A 320 8.79 -9.38 -2.54
C ARG A 320 9.17 -10.76 -3.10
N GLY A 321 10.45 -11.03 -3.18
CA GLY A 321 10.99 -12.25 -3.79
C GLY A 321 11.50 -12.00 -5.20
N HIS A 322 10.69 -11.47 -6.11
CA HIS A 322 11.15 -10.95 -7.39
C HIS A 322 11.98 -9.66 -7.24
N ASN A 323 11.77 -8.94 -6.12
CA ASN A 323 12.54 -7.74 -5.74
C ASN A 323 12.48 -6.63 -6.79
N SER A 324 11.27 -6.31 -7.21
CA SER A 324 10.97 -5.29 -8.21
C SER A 324 9.78 -4.42 -7.84
N LEU A 325 9.61 -3.36 -8.61
CA LEU A 325 8.40 -2.56 -8.69
C LEU A 325 7.74 -2.81 -10.05
N THR A 326 6.52 -3.32 -10.09
CA THR A 326 5.73 -3.39 -11.32
C THR A 326 5.10 -2.03 -11.59
N ARG A 327 5.18 -1.57 -12.84
CA ARG A 327 4.55 -0.35 -13.32
C ARG A 327 3.33 -0.68 -14.18
N TYR A 328 2.23 0.02 -13.94
CA TYR A 328 1.03 -0.06 -14.74
C TYR A 328 0.64 1.33 -15.24
N ALA A 329 0.23 1.44 -16.50
CA ALA A 329 -0.58 2.56 -16.95
C ALA A 329 -2.03 2.33 -16.52
N VAL A 330 -2.66 3.38 -16.02
CA VAL A 330 -4.07 3.38 -15.66
C VAL A 330 -4.86 3.93 -16.84
N GLU A 331 -5.84 3.21 -17.30
CA GLU A 331 -6.61 3.52 -18.51
C GLU A 331 -8.11 3.50 -18.22
N ALA A 332 -8.91 4.03 -19.15
CA ALA A 332 -10.37 4.07 -19.05
C ALA A 332 -10.88 4.65 -17.72
N ASP A 333 -10.34 5.83 -17.34
CA ASP A 333 -10.70 6.56 -16.11
C ASP A 333 -10.58 5.73 -14.83
N GLY A 334 -9.60 4.83 -14.78
CA GLY A 334 -9.32 3.95 -13.64
C GLY A 334 -9.83 2.52 -13.79
N ALA A 335 -10.62 2.22 -14.82
CA ALA A 335 -11.26 0.91 -14.99
C ALA A 335 -10.30 -0.18 -15.50
N ARG A 336 -9.08 0.17 -15.92
CA ARG A 336 -8.13 -0.79 -16.46
C ARG A 336 -6.69 -0.48 -16.05
N LEU A 337 -5.96 -1.52 -15.68
CA LEU A 337 -4.51 -1.48 -15.55
C LEU A 337 -3.88 -2.16 -16.76
N ARG A 338 -2.96 -1.47 -17.42
CA ARG A 338 -2.11 -2.06 -18.46
C ARG A 338 -0.69 -2.19 -17.92
N LEU A 339 -0.21 -3.43 -17.81
CA LEU A 339 1.16 -3.73 -17.41
C LEU A 339 2.14 -3.06 -18.38
N LEU A 340 3.11 -2.30 -17.85
CA LEU A 340 4.19 -1.69 -18.61
C LEU A 340 5.44 -2.58 -18.52
N ASP A 341 6.02 -2.65 -17.33
CA ASP A 341 7.23 -3.43 -17.05
C ASP A 341 7.41 -3.68 -15.54
N THR A 342 8.57 -4.25 -15.18
CA THR A 342 9.06 -4.39 -13.82
C THR A 342 10.44 -3.78 -13.69
N VAL A 343 10.64 -2.91 -12.68
CA VAL A 343 11.89 -2.22 -12.40
C VAL A 343 12.56 -2.85 -11.17
N PRO A 344 13.85 -3.26 -11.21
CA PRO A 344 14.54 -3.78 -10.03
C PRO A 344 14.52 -2.76 -8.88
N VAL A 345 14.21 -3.22 -7.65
CA VAL A 345 14.09 -2.31 -6.49
C VAL A 345 15.45 -1.90 -5.90
N SER A 346 16.54 -2.48 -6.39
CA SER A 346 17.90 -2.28 -5.83
C SER A 346 17.97 -2.58 -4.32
N GLY A 347 17.29 -3.65 -3.90
CA GLY A 347 17.19 -4.14 -2.54
C GLY A 347 16.53 -5.51 -2.50
N ASP A 348 16.33 -6.06 -1.31
CA ASP A 348 15.69 -7.36 -1.13
C ASP A 348 14.45 -7.25 -0.26
N PHE A 349 13.35 -7.78 -0.77
CA PHE A 349 12.06 -7.92 -0.10
C PHE A 349 11.36 -6.57 0.17
N PRO A 350 10.99 -5.79 -0.87
CA PRO A 350 10.29 -4.51 -0.74
C PRO A 350 8.89 -4.72 -0.12
N ARG A 351 8.74 -4.35 1.16
CA ARG A 351 7.52 -4.60 1.92
C ARG A 351 6.49 -3.47 1.79
N GLN A 352 6.97 -2.24 1.69
CA GLN A 352 6.15 -1.04 1.63
C GLN A 352 6.78 -0.02 0.68
N ILE A 353 5.92 0.71 -0.03
CA ILE A 353 6.31 1.84 -0.87
C ILE A 353 5.52 3.09 -0.49
N ALA A 354 6.10 4.27 -0.69
CA ALA A 354 5.43 5.54 -0.44
C ALA A 354 5.92 6.62 -1.41
N PHE A 355 5.01 7.46 -1.88
CA PHE A 355 5.39 8.68 -2.60
C PHE A 355 5.83 9.77 -1.63
N SER A 356 6.73 10.65 -2.07
CA SER A 356 6.88 11.98 -1.47
C SER A 356 5.56 12.76 -1.58
N PRO A 357 5.29 13.75 -0.70
CA PRO A 357 4.03 14.51 -0.75
C PRO A 357 3.74 15.20 -2.08
N ASP A 358 4.78 15.52 -2.86
CA ASP A 358 4.67 16.11 -4.19
C ASP A 358 4.60 15.07 -5.33
N GLY A 359 4.73 13.76 -5.00
CA GLY A 359 4.66 12.67 -5.96
C GLY A 359 5.90 12.49 -6.84
N THR A 360 6.95 13.30 -6.65
CA THR A 360 8.15 13.28 -7.51
C THR A 360 9.14 12.17 -7.17
N LEU A 361 9.05 11.62 -5.95
CA LEU A 361 9.88 10.51 -5.48
C LEU A 361 9.01 9.36 -4.99
N LEU A 362 9.48 8.13 -5.23
CA LEU A 362 8.93 6.89 -4.68
C LEU A 362 10.00 6.22 -3.80
N PHE A 363 9.65 5.94 -2.55
CA PHE A 363 10.48 5.25 -1.57
C PHE A 363 10.05 3.78 -1.49
N ALA A 364 11.02 2.86 -1.40
CA ALA A 364 10.76 1.44 -1.18
C ALA A 364 11.54 0.93 0.02
N ALA A 365 10.84 0.45 1.04
CA ALA A 365 11.44 -0.14 2.24
C ALA A 365 11.73 -1.63 2.00
N ASN A 366 13.01 -2.00 1.95
CA ASN A 366 13.51 -3.33 1.60
C ASN A 366 13.88 -4.09 2.88
N GLN A 367 13.00 -4.96 3.32
CA GLN A 367 13.07 -5.61 4.65
C GLN A 367 14.34 -6.45 4.84
N LYS A 368 14.68 -7.30 3.85
CA LYS A 368 15.79 -8.26 3.99
C LYS A 368 17.15 -7.65 3.76
N SER A 369 17.27 -6.70 2.82
CA SER A 369 18.53 -5.97 2.64
C SER A 369 18.75 -4.87 3.68
N GLY A 370 17.74 -4.52 4.48
CA GLY A 370 17.85 -3.44 5.44
C GLY A 370 18.16 -2.10 4.78
N THR A 371 17.41 -1.75 3.73
CA THR A 371 17.65 -0.53 2.97
C THR A 371 16.34 0.18 2.60
N VAL A 372 16.45 1.46 2.25
CA VAL A 372 15.39 2.23 1.59
C VAL A 372 15.93 2.69 0.24
N SER A 373 15.31 2.22 -0.84
CA SER A 373 15.59 2.70 -2.20
C SER A 373 14.70 3.89 -2.53
N VAL A 374 15.22 4.84 -3.31
CA VAL A 374 14.48 6.02 -3.76
C VAL A 374 14.52 6.11 -5.27
N PHE A 375 13.37 6.38 -5.88
CA PHE A 375 13.23 6.54 -7.32
C PHE A 375 12.66 7.91 -7.63
N HIS A 376 13.20 8.56 -8.66
CA HIS A 376 12.49 9.65 -9.33
C HIS A 376 11.32 9.07 -10.12
N VAL A 377 10.19 9.72 -10.04
CA VAL A 377 8.97 9.39 -10.77
C VAL A 377 8.78 10.42 -11.88
N ASP A 378 8.78 9.97 -13.12
CA ASP A 378 8.42 10.80 -14.26
C ASP A 378 6.88 10.85 -14.38
N GLU A 379 6.30 12.02 -14.26
CA GLU A 379 4.84 12.20 -14.20
C GLU A 379 4.15 11.88 -15.53
N ASP A 380 4.86 12.11 -16.64
CA ASP A 380 4.28 11.96 -17.99
C ASP A 380 4.33 10.51 -18.49
N SER A 381 5.40 9.78 -18.15
CA SER A 381 5.63 8.40 -18.62
C SER A 381 5.45 7.34 -17.51
N GLY A 382 5.37 7.75 -16.25
CA GLY A 382 5.39 6.86 -15.10
C GLY A 382 6.73 6.14 -14.90
N GLU A 383 7.79 6.55 -15.60
CA GLU A 383 9.10 5.90 -15.51
C GLU A 383 9.71 6.08 -14.11
N LEU A 384 10.32 4.99 -13.61
CA LEU A 384 11.06 4.99 -12.35
C LEU A 384 12.56 4.97 -12.63
N ARG A 385 13.28 5.96 -12.11
CA ARG A 385 14.72 6.04 -12.19
C ARG A 385 15.33 6.09 -10.80
N LEU A 386 16.19 5.11 -10.47
CA LEU A 386 16.87 5.06 -9.16
C LEU A 386 17.64 6.38 -8.92
N ALA A 387 17.39 6.98 -7.75
CA ALA A 387 17.95 8.30 -7.39
C ALA A 387 19.41 8.22 -6.90
N GLY A 388 19.89 7.05 -6.52
CA GLY A 388 21.25 6.80 -6.03
C GLY A 388 21.33 5.49 -5.26
N GLU A 389 22.41 5.29 -4.51
CA GLU A 389 22.59 4.11 -3.68
C GLU A 389 21.50 4.02 -2.59
N PRO A 390 20.94 2.82 -2.34
CA PRO A 390 19.95 2.62 -1.30
C PRO A 390 20.47 3.00 0.09
N PHE A 391 19.64 3.71 0.85
CA PHE A 391 19.98 4.15 2.21
C PHE A 391 19.88 2.97 3.19
N ALA A 392 20.96 2.72 3.96
CA ALA A 392 21.00 1.66 4.96
C ALA A 392 20.10 1.99 6.19
N SER A 393 19.18 1.11 6.50
CA SER A 393 18.31 1.18 7.67
C SER A 393 17.95 -0.24 8.13
N PRO A 394 18.38 -0.69 9.32
CA PRO A 394 18.20 -2.07 9.76
C PRO A 394 16.75 -2.53 9.65
N VAL A 395 16.52 -3.61 8.91
CA VAL A 395 15.22 -4.27 8.69
C VAL A 395 14.11 -3.24 8.40
N ALA A 396 14.37 -2.35 7.42
CA ALA A 396 13.39 -1.33 7.01
C ALA A 396 12.14 -1.99 6.43
N VAL A 397 10.97 -1.69 6.98
CA VAL A 397 9.68 -2.28 6.57
C VAL A 397 8.62 -1.26 6.21
N CYS A 398 8.85 0.02 6.55
CA CYS A 398 7.99 1.14 6.20
C CYS A 398 8.85 2.40 6.02
N ALA A 399 8.61 3.17 4.97
CA ALA A 399 9.18 4.50 4.75
C ALA A 399 8.04 5.50 4.66
N LEU A 400 8.08 6.54 5.48
CA LEU A 400 7.07 7.60 5.55
C LEU A 400 7.72 8.96 5.31
N PRO A 401 7.82 9.44 4.06
CA PRO A 401 8.27 10.79 3.73
C PRO A 401 7.17 11.81 4.03
N LEU A 402 7.56 12.98 4.57
CA LEU A 402 6.67 14.11 4.87
C LEU A 402 7.07 15.40 4.12
#